data_b0e73e13b44e4423a8e306aaddb58611
#
_entry.id   b0e73e13b44e4423a8e306aaddb58611
#
_cell.length_a   1.000
_cell.length_b   1.000
_cell.length_c   1.000
_cell.angle_alpha   90.00
_cell.angle_beta   90.00
_cell.angle_gamma   90.00
#
_symmetry.space_group_name_H-M   'P 1'
#
loop_
_entity.id
_entity.type
_entity.pdbx_description
1 polymer ?
#
loop_
_entity_poly.entity_id
_entity_poly.type
_entity_poly.pdbx_seq_one_letter_code
_entity_poly.pdbx_strand_id
1 'polypeptide(L)'
;MSLLPMTMIIPTYERADSLVSTLKSMLSCVDKPEEVIIIDQSVDDELISYKINEINEKYEGTMRYRHIEFPSSTMARNCGIELANNNILVFSDDDVNYDENIFRNVYKILSQNEYALVAGLDRLAVRQCGIFSYIFGLRNFLKRKKGHISLGVFGRYPNVEDVDCETSTEWAMGYFFCCKKKIIMEHNIFFDEQMGQYAYSEDLDFSVRYCNEARMNQMKCIITPDVIVEHCNQRGWRIASKSKTYRLVFNRYYILKKAITAEFTAFGFWWANFGILIKKIIKRDNVRDYFEALYNCYKYREDIRNGNFHAELYD
;
A
#
# COMPACT_ATOMS: atom_id res chain seq x y z
N MET A 1 20.10 2.53 -22.01
CA MET A 1 18.72 2.17 -21.63
C MET A 1 18.64 0.67 -21.70
N SER A 2 18.18 0.01 -20.64
CA SER A 2 17.94 -1.43 -20.66
C SER A 2 16.55 -1.74 -20.06
N LEU A 3 15.95 -2.82 -20.56
CA LEU A 3 14.78 -3.41 -19.94
C LEU A 3 15.25 -4.37 -18.84
N LEU A 4 14.68 -4.22 -17.66
CA LEU A 4 14.99 -5.05 -16.50
C LEU A 4 13.90 -6.12 -16.32
N PRO A 5 14.24 -7.38 -16.02
CA PRO A 5 13.28 -8.48 -15.87
C PRO A 5 12.41 -8.27 -14.61
N MET A 6 11.52 -7.30 -14.69
CA MET A 6 10.55 -6.89 -13.68
C MET A 6 9.19 -6.66 -14.33
N THR A 7 8.12 -6.96 -13.60
CA THR A 7 6.75 -6.64 -14.01
C THR A 7 6.21 -5.52 -13.12
N MET A 8 5.82 -4.41 -13.72
CA MET A 8 5.15 -3.31 -13.05
C MET A 8 3.63 -3.48 -13.14
N ILE A 9 2.94 -3.38 -12.01
CA ILE A 9 1.49 -3.54 -11.88
C ILE A 9 0.90 -2.22 -11.42
N ILE A 10 0.00 -1.65 -12.22
CA ILE A 10 -0.65 -0.35 -11.96
C ILE A 10 -2.17 -0.54 -11.99
N PRO A 11 -2.85 -0.57 -10.83
CA PRO A 11 -4.30 -0.43 -10.80
C PRO A 11 -4.68 1.02 -11.09
N THR A 12 -5.75 1.26 -11.85
CA THR A 12 -6.30 2.59 -12.10
C THR A 12 -7.83 2.57 -12.07
N TYR A 13 -8.43 3.72 -11.71
CA TYR A 13 -9.88 3.90 -11.69
C TYR A 13 -10.24 5.36 -11.96
N GLU A 14 -10.89 5.66 -13.11
CA GLU A 14 -11.35 7.01 -13.51
C GLU A 14 -10.24 8.09 -13.49
N ARG A 15 -8.97 7.73 -13.80
CA ARG A 15 -7.79 8.61 -13.61
C ARG A 15 -6.82 8.54 -14.80
N ALA A 16 -7.36 8.59 -16.04
CA ALA A 16 -6.57 8.44 -17.27
C ALA A 16 -5.36 9.42 -17.35
N ASP A 17 -5.53 10.69 -16.99
CA ASP A 17 -4.44 11.68 -17.06
C ASP A 17 -3.36 11.41 -16.01
N SER A 18 -3.73 10.96 -14.84
CA SER A 18 -2.83 10.56 -13.77
C SER A 18 -1.97 9.38 -14.22
N LEU A 19 -2.61 8.32 -14.72
CA LEU A 19 -1.94 7.16 -15.28
C LEU A 19 -0.95 7.53 -16.38
N VAL A 20 -1.36 8.38 -17.33
CA VAL A 20 -0.49 8.87 -18.42
C VAL A 20 0.74 9.60 -17.85
N SER A 21 0.57 10.44 -16.83
CA SER A 21 1.69 11.12 -16.17
C SER A 21 2.68 10.12 -15.54
N THR A 22 2.15 9.13 -14.82
CA THR A 22 2.95 8.07 -14.20
C THR A 22 3.71 7.24 -15.24
N LEU A 23 3.07 6.85 -16.33
CA LEU A 23 3.72 6.11 -17.42
C LEU A 23 4.80 6.96 -18.12
N LYS A 24 4.56 8.26 -18.35
CA LYS A 24 5.59 9.17 -18.88
C LYS A 24 6.79 9.30 -17.94
N SER A 25 6.55 9.39 -16.63
CA SER A 25 7.62 9.39 -15.63
C SER A 25 8.43 8.08 -15.69
N MET A 26 7.76 6.93 -15.80
CA MET A 26 8.43 5.63 -15.98
C MET A 26 9.27 5.60 -17.27
N LEU A 27 8.76 6.12 -18.39
CA LEU A 27 9.49 6.19 -19.65
C LEU A 27 10.73 7.10 -19.60
N SER A 28 10.76 8.08 -18.71
CA SER A 28 11.92 8.98 -18.53
C SER A 28 13.05 8.34 -17.71
N CYS A 29 12.80 7.22 -17.02
CA CYS A 29 13.83 6.53 -16.25
C CYS A 29 14.93 5.94 -17.15
N VAL A 30 16.15 5.83 -16.61
CA VAL A 30 17.32 5.29 -17.32
C VAL A 30 17.08 3.84 -17.74
N ASP A 31 16.67 3.00 -16.80
CA ASP A 31 16.24 1.63 -17.08
C ASP A 31 14.76 1.48 -16.72
N LYS A 32 14.07 0.54 -17.38
CA LYS A 32 12.63 0.36 -17.27
C LYS A 32 12.26 -1.08 -16.95
N PRO A 33 11.10 -1.35 -16.32
CA PRO A 33 10.56 -2.70 -16.25
C PRO A 33 10.46 -3.30 -17.67
N GLU A 34 10.65 -4.59 -17.82
CA GLU A 34 10.42 -5.30 -19.10
C GLU A 34 8.93 -5.42 -19.42
N GLU A 35 8.10 -5.50 -18.39
CA GLU A 35 6.66 -5.68 -18.50
C GLU A 35 5.92 -4.67 -17.64
N VAL A 36 4.87 -4.06 -18.21
CA VAL A 36 3.91 -3.21 -17.49
C VAL A 36 2.52 -3.78 -17.67
N ILE A 37 1.80 -4.00 -16.58
CA ILE A 37 0.41 -4.48 -16.56
C ILE A 37 -0.46 -3.41 -15.94
N ILE A 38 -1.39 -2.88 -16.72
CA ILE A 38 -2.36 -1.88 -16.30
C ILE A 38 -3.68 -2.59 -16.08
N ILE A 39 -4.21 -2.52 -14.86
CA ILE A 39 -5.53 -3.06 -14.51
C ILE A 39 -6.48 -1.88 -14.32
N ASP A 40 -7.29 -1.66 -15.32
CA ASP A 40 -8.28 -0.60 -15.35
C ASP A 40 -9.62 -1.08 -14.82
N GLN A 41 -10.23 -0.25 -13.99
CA GLN A 41 -11.49 -0.50 -13.31
C GLN A 41 -12.53 0.58 -13.63
N SER A 42 -12.24 1.46 -14.60
CA SER A 42 -13.09 2.59 -14.97
C SER A 42 -14.37 2.12 -15.66
N VAL A 43 -15.43 2.90 -15.52
CA VAL A 43 -16.73 2.61 -16.19
C VAL A 43 -16.58 2.78 -17.69
N ASP A 44 -15.84 3.83 -18.13
CA ASP A 44 -15.50 4.08 -19.54
C ASP A 44 -13.99 3.78 -19.73
N ASP A 45 -13.70 2.65 -20.32
CA ASP A 45 -12.34 2.17 -20.54
C ASP A 45 -11.74 2.59 -21.90
N GLU A 46 -12.55 3.09 -22.84
CA GLU A 46 -12.09 3.47 -24.19
C GLU A 46 -11.05 4.57 -24.16
N LEU A 47 -11.25 5.59 -23.33
CA LEU A 47 -10.32 6.72 -23.21
C LEU A 47 -8.95 6.29 -22.64
N ILE A 48 -8.97 5.42 -21.65
CA ILE A 48 -7.72 4.90 -21.02
C ILE A 48 -7.00 4.01 -22.03
N SER A 49 -7.69 3.10 -22.66
CA SER A 49 -7.14 2.21 -23.69
C SER A 49 -6.49 2.99 -24.84
N TYR A 50 -7.15 4.04 -25.35
CA TYR A 50 -6.59 4.90 -26.39
C TYR A 50 -5.28 5.59 -25.94
N LYS A 51 -5.27 6.20 -24.76
CA LYS A 51 -4.07 6.91 -24.24
C LYS A 51 -2.91 5.97 -23.95
N ILE A 52 -3.18 4.74 -23.52
CA ILE A 52 -2.17 3.71 -23.29
C ILE A 52 -1.51 3.31 -24.62
N ASN A 53 -2.26 3.16 -25.69
CA ASN A 53 -1.74 2.78 -27.00
C ASN A 53 -0.71 3.79 -27.51
N GLU A 54 -0.96 5.10 -27.36
CA GLU A 54 0.00 6.15 -27.74
C GLU A 54 1.33 6.04 -26.95
N ILE A 55 1.28 5.60 -25.69
CA ILE A 55 2.46 5.42 -24.85
C ILE A 55 3.18 4.12 -25.20
N ASN A 56 2.42 3.06 -25.47
CA ASN A 56 2.95 1.74 -25.81
C ASN A 56 3.82 1.77 -27.08
N GLU A 57 3.48 2.62 -28.07
CA GLU A 57 4.30 2.81 -29.26
C GLU A 57 5.73 3.30 -28.97
N LYS A 58 5.95 3.93 -27.82
CA LYS A 58 7.24 4.48 -27.37
C LYS A 58 7.96 3.59 -26.36
N TYR A 59 7.31 2.51 -25.94
CA TYR A 59 7.83 1.60 -24.95
C TYR A 59 8.41 0.35 -25.62
N GLU A 60 9.68 0.07 -25.38
CA GLU A 60 10.40 -1.07 -25.98
C GLU A 60 10.07 -2.41 -25.29
N GLY A 61 9.44 -2.39 -24.12
CA GLY A 61 8.99 -3.59 -23.38
C GLY A 61 7.59 -4.03 -23.75
N THR A 62 7.01 -4.86 -22.93
CA THR A 62 5.62 -5.37 -23.09
C THR A 62 4.66 -4.60 -22.20
N MET A 63 3.68 -3.91 -22.79
CA MET A 63 2.59 -3.27 -22.04
C MET A 63 1.30 -4.04 -22.28
N ARG A 64 0.67 -4.47 -21.21
CA ARG A 64 -0.61 -5.17 -21.23
C ARG A 64 -1.68 -4.34 -20.52
N TYR A 65 -2.82 -4.25 -21.14
CA TYR A 65 -4.02 -3.64 -20.59
C TYR A 65 -5.07 -4.71 -20.29
N ARG A 66 -5.67 -4.61 -19.10
CA ARG A 66 -6.77 -5.47 -18.70
C ARG A 66 -7.83 -4.64 -17.97
N HIS A 67 -9.06 -4.65 -18.50
CA HIS A 67 -10.23 -4.10 -17.81
C HIS A 67 -10.87 -5.14 -16.89
N ILE A 68 -11.32 -4.70 -15.70
CA ILE A 68 -12.14 -5.48 -14.76
C ILE A 68 -13.34 -4.63 -14.33
N GLU A 69 -14.54 -5.22 -14.35
CA GLU A 69 -15.80 -4.49 -14.12
C GLU A 69 -15.98 -4.00 -12.68
N PHE A 70 -15.43 -4.71 -11.70
CA PHE A 70 -15.61 -4.39 -10.29
C PHE A 70 -14.44 -3.59 -9.73
N PRO A 71 -14.64 -2.32 -9.30
CA PRO A 71 -13.56 -1.50 -8.78
C PRO A 71 -13.11 -1.97 -7.39
N SER A 72 -11.95 -2.62 -7.34
CA SER A 72 -11.31 -3.11 -6.13
C SER A 72 -9.77 -3.13 -6.30
N SER A 73 -9.07 -2.34 -5.50
CA SER A 73 -7.60 -2.29 -5.54
C SER A 73 -6.94 -3.65 -5.23
N THR A 74 -7.58 -4.46 -4.38
CA THR A 74 -7.10 -5.82 -4.05
C THR A 74 -7.24 -6.77 -5.24
N MET A 75 -8.41 -6.81 -5.88
CA MET A 75 -8.65 -7.63 -7.07
C MET A 75 -7.73 -7.20 -8.23
N ALA A 76 -7.57 -5.90 -8.44
CA ALA A 76 -6.70 -5.39 -9.51
C ALA A 76 -5.24 -5.82 -9.30
N ARG A 77 -4.71 -5.67 -8.08
CA ARG A 77 -3.33 -6.10 -7.79
C ARG A 77 -3.18 -7.62 -7.88
N ASN A 78 -4.16 -8.41 -7.43
CA ASN A 78 -4.15 -9.86 -7.57
C ASN A 78 -4.16 -10.30 -9.04
N CYS A 79 -5.03 -9.70 -9.86
CA CYS A 79 -5.05 -9.93 -11.30
C CYS A 79 -3.68 -9.62 -11.93
N GLY A 80 -3.05 -8.51 -11.54
CA GLY A 80 -1.70 -8.17 -11.97
C GLY A 80 -0.63 -9.19 -11.55
N ILE A 81 -0.70 -9.72 -10.32
CA ILE A 81 0.20 -10.78 -9.84
C ILE A 81 0.07 -12.04 -10.70
N GLU A 82 -1.15 -12.46 -11.01
CA GLU A 82 -1.40 -13.65 -11.82
C GLU A 82 -0.86 -13.51 -13.24
N LEU A 83 -1.07 -12.36 -13.86
CA LEU A 83 -0.66 -12.06 -15.23
C LEU A 83 0.85 -11.82 -15.39
N ALA A 84 1.56 -11.46 -14.31
CA ALA A 84 2.97 -11.10 -14.35
C ALA A 84 3.88 -12.26 -14.76
N ASN A 85 4.82 -12.01 -15.66
CA ASN A 85 5.78 -13.03 -16.11
C ASN A 85 7.07 -13.04 -15.28
N ASN A 86 7.46 -11.90 -14.70
CA ASN A 86 8.72 -11.75 -13.98
C ASN A 86 8.59 -12.06 -12.49
N ASN A 87 9.70 -12.46 -11.88
CA ASN A 87 9.75 -12.74 -10.44
C ASN A 87 9.82 -11.46 -9.58
N ILE A 88 10.34 -10.36 -10.11
CA ILE A 88 10.34 -9.07 -9.41
C ILE A 88 9.09 -8.31 -9.83
N LEU A 89 8.19 -8.09 -8.87
CA LEU A 89 6.99 -7.29 -9.06
C LEU A 89 7.20 -5.88 -8.52
N VAL A 90 6.75 -4.89 -9.27
CA VAL A 90 6.70 -3.48 -8.89
C VAL A 90 5.23 -3.09 -8.79
N PHE A 91 4.74 -2.86 -7.58
CA PHE A 91 3.41 -2.31 -7.36
C PHE A 91 3.53 -0.79 -7.30
N SER A 92 2.73 -0.11 -8.09
CA SER A 92 2.67 1.35 -8.13
C SER A 92 1.25 1.84 -8.28
N ASP A 93 0.91 2.93 -7.60
CA ASP A 93 -0.32 3.67 -7.88
C ASP A 93 -0.16 4.46 -9.19
N ASP A 94 -1.27 4.92 -9.75
CA ASP A 94 -1.35 5.64 -11.03
C ASP A 94 -1.03 7.15 -10.92
N ASP A 95 -0.54 7.63 -9.75
CA ASP A 95 -0.18 9.02 -9.47
C ASP A 95 1.22 9.15 -8.84
N VAL A 96 2.17 8.38 -9.33
CA VAL A 96 3.54 8.34 -8.83
C VAL A 96 4.52 8.85 -9.90
N ASN A 97 5.42 9.73 -9.48
CA ASN A 97 6.60 10.11 -10.25
C ASN A 97 7.84 9.41 -9.70
N TYR A 98 8.73 9.00 -10.59
CA TYR A 98 9.89 8.18 -10.27
C TYR A 98 11.20 8.96 -10.43
N ASP A 99 12.14 8.71 -9.53
CA ASP A 99 13.54 9.11 -9.73
C ASP A 99 14.15 8.30 -10.89
N GLU A 100 15.01 8.91 -11.69
CA GLU A 100 15.53 8.35 -12.95
C GLU A 100 16.18 6.96 -12.82
N ASN A 101 16.78 6.64 -11.69
CA ASN A 101 17.49 5.38 -11.45
C ASN A 101 16.71 4.37 -10.61
N ILE A 102 15.44 4.65 -10.30
CA ILE A 102 14.67 3.86 -9.32
C ILE A 102 14.59 2.38 -9.68
N PHE A 103 14.27 2.03 -10.92
CA PHE A 103 14.12 0.63 -11.34
C PHE A 103 15.46 -0.12 -11.31
N ARG A 104 16.57 0.56 -11.69
CA ARG A 104 17.93 0.02 -11.55
C ARG A 104 18.25 -0.29 -10.09
N ASN A 105 17.97 0.63 -9.18
CA ASN A 105 18.24 0.46 -7.75
C ASN A 105 17.41 -0.67 -7.16
N VAL A 106 16.10 -0.73 -7.46
CA VAL A 106 15.22 -1.84 -7.07
C VAL A 106 15.75 -3.18 -7.60
N TYR A 107 16.08 -3.25 -8.88
CA TYR A 107 16.59 -4.49 -9.50
C TYR A 107 17.88 -4.95 -8.85
N LYS A 108 18.83 -4.03 -8.63
CA LYS A 108 20.11 -4.33 -7.97
C LYS A 108 19.92 -4.93 -6.57
N ILE A 109 18.93 -4.47 -5.83
CA ILE A 109 18.60 -4.99 -4.49
C ILE A 109 17.90 -6.35 -4.61
N LEU A 110 16.79 -6.44 -5.34
CA LEU A 110 15.95 -7.64 -5.36
C LEU A 110 16.51 -8.80 -6.18
N SER A 111 17.52 -8.57 -7.05
CA SER A 111 18.27 -9.66 -7.69
C SER A 111 19.12 -10.46 -6.71
N GLN A 112 19.44 -9.91 -5.54
CA GLN A 112 20.14 -10.61 -4.47
C GLN A 112 19.19 -11.50 -3.67
N ASN A 113 19.64 -12.67 -3.26
CA ASN A 113 18.78 -13.65 -2.58
C ASN A 113 18.36 -13.22 -1.17
N GLU A 114 19.13 -12.39 -0.50
CA GLU A 114 18.86 -11.95 0.86
C GLU A 114 17.70 -10.94 0.98
N TYR A 115 17.27 -10.30 -0.12
CA TYR A 115 16.18 -9.33 -0.11
C TYR A 115 14.90 -9.93 -0.67
N ALA A 116 13.79 -9.68 0.01
CA ALA A 116 12.45 -10.08 -0.38
C ALA A 116 11.61 -8.90 -0.88
N LEU A 117 11.72 -7.76 -0.19
CA LEU A 117 10.92 -6.56 -0.47
C LEU A 117 11.76 -5.29 -0.30
N VAL A 118 11.55 -4.33 -1.19
CA VAL A 118 11.99 -2.94 -1.04
C VAL A 118 10.81 -2.01 -1.24
N ALA A 119 10.61 -1.08 -0.29
CA ALA A 119 9.50 -0.14 -0.34
C ALA A 119 10.01 1.30 -0.56
N GLY A 120 9.28 2.07 -1.37
CA GLY A 120 9.61 3.45 -1.70
C GLY A 120 9.35 4.42 -0.57
N LEU A 121 10.20 5.42 -0.47
CA LEU A 121 9.98 6.59 0.36
C LEU A 121 9.35 7.70 -0.48
N ASP A 122 8.33 8.37 0.07
CA ASP A 122 7.66 9.48 -0.61
C ASP A 122 8.29 10.81 -0.21
N ARG A 123 8.90 11.50 -1.20
CA ARG A 123 9.54 12.81 -1.04
C ARG A 123 8.55 13.91 -0.64
N LEU A 124 7.29 13.81 -1.05
CA LEU A 124 6.26 14.80 -0.77
C LEU A 124 5.62 14.61 0.61
N ALA A 125 5.83 13.45 1.25
CA ALA A 125 5.21 13.15 2.52
C ALA A 125 5.96 13.76 3.71
N VAL A 126 5.44 14.85 4.25
CA VAL A 126 5.92 15.46 5.49
C VAL A 126 5.17 14.89 6.70
N ARG A 127 5.87 14.11 7.53
CA ARG A 127 5.29 13.40 8.69
C ARG A 127 5.71 14.04 9.99
N GLN A 128 4.91 14.99 10.49
CA GLN A 128 5.13 15.57 11.81
C GLN A 128 4.54 14.70 12.91
N CYS A 129 5.26 14.56 14.00
CA CYS A 129 4.84 13.80 15.17
C CYS A 129 5.03 14.58 16.47
N GLY A 130 3.91 14.86 17.14
CA GLY A 130 3.93 15.36 18.50
C GLY A 130 3.99 14.22 19.54
N ILE A 131 4.36 14.59 20.78
CA ILE A 131 4.46 13.68 21.94
C ILE A 131 3.19 12.86 22.19
N PHE A 132 2.02 13.42 21.87
CA PHE A 132 0.72 12.74 21.94
C PHE A 132 0.69 11.42 21.16
N SER A 133 1.31 11.38 19.98
CA SER A 133 1.35 10.17 19.14
C SER A 133 2.15 9.04 19.79
N TYR A 134 3.13 9.35 20.60
CA TYR A 134 3.92 8.36 21.33
C TYR A 134 3.20 7.87 22.58
N ILE A 135 2.57 8.77 23.37
CA ILE A 135 1.81 8.43 24.57
C ILE A 135 0.67 7.44 24.23
N PHE A 136 -0.05 7.68 23.16
CA PHE A 136 -1.18 6.81 22.74
C PHE A 136 -0.78 5.68 21.80
N GLY A 137 0.52 5.37 21.67
CA GLY A 137 0.96 4.24 20.86
C GLY A 137 0.62 4.35 19.37
N LEU A 138 0.38 5.56 18.87
CA LEU A 138 0.16 5.83 17.42
C LEU A 138 1.47 5.81 16.65
N ARG A 139 2.61 5.88 17.33
CA ARG A 139 3.98 5.70 16.84
C ARG A 139 4.85 5.07 17.91
N ASN A 140 5.91 4.39 17.49
CA ASN A 140 6.94 3.87 18.38
C ASN A 140 8.19 4.76 18.25
N PHE A 141 8.62 5.35 19.36
CA PHE A 141 9.79 6.25 19.41
C PHE A 141 11.09 5.52 19.01
N LEU A 142 11.27 4.29 19.46
CA LEU A 142 12.48 3.48 19.16
C LEU A 142 12.56 3.06 17.69
N LYS A 143 11.42 3.04 16.98
CA LYS A 143 11.33 2.66 15.55
C LYS A 143 11.12 3.86 14.62
N ARG A 144 11.37 5.10 15.07
CA ARG A 144 11.04 6.33 14.30
C ARG A 144 11.72 6.41 12.93
N LYS A 145 12.89 5.81 12.77
CA LYS A 145 13.66 5.75 11.51
C LYS A 145 13.33 4.53 10.64
N LYS A 146 12.37 3.71 11.02
CA LYS A 146 12.02 2.45 10.34
C LYS A 146 10.57 2.45 9.90
N GLY A 147 10.28 1.73 8.82
CA GLY A 147 8.92 1.32 8.53
C GLY A 147 8.42 0.36 9.59
N HIS A 148 7.41 0.75 10.37
CA HIS A 148 6.93 -0.05 11.50
C HIS A 148 5.44 0.02 11.68
N ILE A 149 4.89 -0.97 12.39
CA ILE A 149 3.50 -1.01 12.81
C ILE A 149 3.43 -0.49 14.24
N SER A 150 2.54 0.47 14.48
CA SER A 150 2.27 1.02 15.80
C SER A 150 1.36 0.09 16.62
N LEU A 151 1.27 0.32 17.94
CA LEU A 151 0.34 -0.43 18.80
C LEU A 151 -1.13 -0.32 18.36
N GLY A 152 -1.50 0.78 17.71
CA GLY A 152 -2.84 0.98 17.14
C GLY A 152 -3.04 0.35 15.77
N VAL A 153 -2.12 -0.48 15.30
CA VAL A 153 -2.14 -1.09 13.96
C VAL A 153 -2.15 -0.04 12.84
N PHE A 154 -1.34 0.99 13.00
CA PHE A 154 -1.06 1.95 11.94
C PHE A 154 0.31 1.67 11.35
N GLY A 155 0.38 1.54 10.05
CA GLY A 155 1.63 1.60 9.34
C GLY A 155 2.28 2.98 9.48
N ARG A 156 3.58 3.03 9.76
CA ARG A 156 4.34 4.26 9.96
C ARG A 156 5.64 4.19 9.21
N TYR A 157 5.95 5.28 8.49
CA TYR A 157 7.23 5.48 7.82
C TYR A 157 7.96 6.69 8.37
N PRO A 158 9.31 6.72 8.28
CA PRO A 158 10.10 7.92 8.47
C PRO A 158 9.85 8.93 7.34
N ASN A 159 10.35 10.16 7.50
CA ASN A 159 10.53 11.06 6.37
C ASN A 159 11.78 10.65 5.58
N VAL A 160 11.91 11.12 4.33
CA VAL A 160 13.07 10.81 3.48
C VAL A 160 14.38 11.23 4.15
N GLU A 161 14.40 12.43 4.72
CA GLU A 161 15.56 12.99 5.42
C GLU A 161 15.98 12.25 6.70
N ASP A 162 15.11 11.40 7.24
CA ASP A 162 15.41 10.57 8.41
C ASP A 162 16.10 9.24 8.07
N VAL A 163 16.19 8.90 6.76
CA VAL A 163 16.73 7.62 6.25
C VAL A 163 18.02 7.89 5.49
N ASP A 164 19.15 7.63 6.13
CA ASP A 164 20.50 7.83 5.60
C ASP A 164 21.18 6.56 5.07
N CYS A 165 20.59 5.39 5.38
CA CYS A 165 21.07 4.08 4.92
C CYS A 165 19.94 3.06 4.85
N GLU A 166 20.24 1.87 4.34
CA GLU A 166 19.32 0.73 4.33
C GLU A 166 18.75 0.47 5.73
N THR A 167 17.45 0.38 5.83
CA THR A 167 16.72 0.23 7.09
C THR A 167 15.61 -0.79 6.95
N SER A 168 15.43 -1.67 7.94
CA SER A 168 14.37 -2.67 7.92
C SER A 168 12.97 -2.06 7.94
N THR A 169 12.02 -2.70 7.24
CA THR A 169 10.60 -2.37 7.33
C THR A 169 9.76 -3.56 7.74
N GLU A 170 8.66 -3.30 8.46
CA GLU A 170 7.66 -4.31 8.85
C GLU A 170 6.49 -4.36 7.85
N TRP A 171 6.39 -3.38 6.95
CA TRP A 171 5.30 -3.23 5.98
C TRP A 171 5.71 -2.32 4.81
N ALA A 172 4.88 -2.23 3.79
CA ALA A 172 5.08 -1.36 2.63
C ALA A 172 3.81 -0.54 2.34
N MET A 173 3.99 0.72 1.94
CA MET A 173 2.90 1.59 1.49
C MET A 173 2.50 1.25 0.05
N GLY A 174 1.19 1.25 -0.23
CA GLY A 174 0.61 0.84 -1.50
C GLY A 174 1.00 1.68 -2.70
N TYR A 175 1.41 2.94 -2.50
CA TYR A 175 1.77 3.82 -3.62
C TYR A 175 2.99 3.34 -4.41
N PHE A 176 3.99 2.72 -3.75
CA PHE A 176 5.14 2.12 -4.42
C PHE A 176 5.89 1.14 -3.53
N PHE A 177 5.95 -0.11 -3.94
CA PHE A 177 6.84 -1.12 -3.37
C PHE A 177 7.12 -2.23 -4.37
N CYS A 178 8.22 -2.94 -4.16
CA CYS A 178 8.65 -4.02 -5.03
C CYS A 178 8.94 -5.27 -4.20
N CYS A 179 8.60 -6.45 -4.73
CA CYS A 179 8.81 -7.70 -4.01
C CYS A 179 8.98 -8.90 -4.95
N LYS A 180 9.38 -10.04 -4.41
CA LYS A 180 9.53 -11.30 -5.17
C LYS A 180 8.20 -12.04 -5.29
N LYS A 181 7.74 -12.29 -6.53
CA LYS A 181 6.53 -13.08 -6.83
C LYS A 181 6.60 -14.49 -6.25
N LYS A 182 7.78 -15.10 -6.27
CA LYS A 182 8.00 -16.45 -5.75
C LYS A 182 7.45 -16.62 -4.33
N ILE A 183 7.72 -15.67 -3.42
CA ILE A 183 7.24 -15.73 -2.02
C ILE A 183 5.72 -15.64 -1.96
N ILE A 184 5.10 -14.79 -2.80
CA ILE A 184 3.63 -14.68 -2.89
C ILE A 184 3.03 -16.04 -3.25
N MET A 185 3.56 -16.67 -4.29
CA MET A 185 3.03 -17.92 -4.82
C MET A 185 3.27 -19.12 -3.89
N GLU A 186 4.47 -19.23 -3.31
CA GLU A 186 4.83 -20.35 -2.43
C GLU A 186 4.04 -20.36 -1.11
N HIS A 187 3.71 -19.15 -0.59
CA HIS A 187 3.02 -19.00 0.69
C HIS A 187 1.57 -18.52 0.54
N ASN A 188 1.05 -18.45 -0.67
CA ASN A 188 -0.32 -18.02 -0.99
C ASN A 188 -0.69 -16.66 -0.35
N ILE A 189 0.21 -15.67 -0.49
CA ILE A 189 0.06 -14.34 0.08
C ILE A 189 -0.50 -13.39 -0.98
N PHE A 190 -1.81 -13.38 -1.18
CA PHE A 190 -2.50 -12.45 -2.05
C PHE A 190 -3.09 -11.27 -1.26
N PHE A 191 -3.45 -10.18 -1.95
CA PHE A 191 -4.26 -9.12 -1.35
C PHE A 191 -5.63 -9.68 -0.95
N ASP A 192 -6.13 -9.27 0.20
CA ASP A 192 -7.38 -9.82 0.75
C ASP A 192 -8.61 -9.15 0.13
N GLU A 193 -9.28 -9.86 -0.75
CA GLU A 193 -10.47 -9.36 -1.46
C GLU A 193 -11.70 -9.22 -0.55
N GLN A 194 -11.71 -9.88 0.63
CA GLN A 194 -12.77 -9.69 1.63
C GLN A 194 -12.82 -8.26 2.18
N MET A 195 -11.71 -7.51 2.09
CA MET A 195 -11.68 -6.09 2.48
C MET A 195 -12.54 -5.18 1.59
N GLY A 196 -13.08 -5.73 0.49
CA GLY A 196 -14.09 -5.11 -0.35
C GLY A 196 -13.60 -4.02 -1.29
N GLN A 197 -14.55 -3.30 -1.89
CA GLN A 197 -14.32 -2.34 -2.96
C GLN A 197 -13.30 -1.23 -2.60
N TYR A 198 -13.35 -0.74 -1.38
CA TYR A 198 -12.47 0.31 -0.85
C TYR A 198 -11.66 -0.23 0.32
N ALA A 199 -10.78 -1.14 0.01
CA ALA A 199 -9.96 -1.87 0.95
C ALA A 199 -8.92 -0.97 1.63
N TYR A 200 -9.35 -0.10 2.53
CA TYR A 200 -8.46 0.79 3.26
C TYR A 200 -7.48 -0.02 4.12
N SER A 201 -6.18 0.18 3.93
CA SER A 201 -5.08 -0.57 4.57
C SER A 201 -4.88 -1.99 4.01
N GLU A 202 -5.27 -2.27 2.78
CA GLU A 202 -4.98 -3.53 2.08
C GLU A 202 -3.48 -3.74 1.86
N ASP A 203 -2.77 -2.64 1.64
CA ASP A 203 -1.31 -2.61 1.56
C ASP A 203 -0.66 -3.04 2.87
N LEU A 204 -1.21 -2.60 4.01
CA LEU A 204 -0.76 -2.99 5.33
C LEU A 204 -1.00 -4.50 5.57
N ASP A 205 -2.21 -5.01 5.26
CA ASP A 205 -2.51 -6.44 5.40
C ASP A 205 -1.55 -7.31 4.59
N PHE A 206 -1.45 -7.01 3.29
CA PHE A 206 -0.60 -7.76 2.37
C PHE A 206 0.86 -7.73 2.81
N SER A 207 1.41 -6.53 3.00
CA SER A 207 2.85 -6.36 3.22
C SER A 207 3.30 -6.85 4.59
N VAL A 208 2.44 -6.79 5.63
CA VAL A 208 2.75 -7.39 6.94
C VAL A 208 2.88 -8.89 6.83
N ARG A 209 1.91 -9.56 6.19
CA ARG A 209 1.97 -11.02 5.96
C ARG A 209 3.20 -11.40 5.15
N TYR A 210 3.47 -10.65 4.10
CA TYR A 210 4.63 -10.85 3.25
C TYR A 210 5.96 -10.67 4.02
N CYS A 211 6.11 -9.57 4.77
CA CYS A 211 7.32 -9.30 5.55
C CYS A 211 7.52 -10.31 6.70
N ASN A 212 6.44 -10.82 7.29
CA ASN A 212 6.53 -11.87 8.30
C ASN A 212 7.09 -13.17 7.69
N GLU A 213 6.56 -13.57 6.54
CA GLU A 213 7.02 -14.77 5.83
C GLU A 213 8.47 -14.63 5.35
N ALA A 214 8.81 -13.47 4.76
CA ALA A 214 10.18 -13.18 4.35
C ALA A 214 11.16 -13.29 5.52
N ARG A 215 10.78 -12.80 6.71
CA ARG A 215 11.61 -12.88 7.92
C ARG A 215 11.77 -14.32 8.41
N MET A 216 10.73 -15.16 8.34
CA MET A 216 10.83 -16.58 8.68
C MET A 216 11.81 -17.29 7.74
N ASN A 217 11.90 -16.87 6.50
CA ASN A 217 12.86 -17.34 5.50
C ASN A 217 14.21 -16.59 5.53
N GLN A 218 14.52 -15.84 6.59
CA GLN A 218 15.76 -15.08 6.80
C GLN A 218 16.05 -14.05 5.70
N MET A 219 15.01 -13.55 5.02
CA MET A 219 15.11 -12.52 3.99
C MET A 219 14.76 -11.14 4.56
N LYS A 220 15.36 -10.11 3.94
CA LYS A 220 15.18 -8.71 4.35
C LYS A 220 14.03 -8.04 3.60
N CYS A 221 13.24 -7.27 4.35
CA CYS A 221 12.33 -6.26 3.82
C CYS A 221 12.84 -4.89 4.25
N ILE A 222 13.06 -3.97 3.31
CA ILE A 222 13.78 -2.72 3.56
C ILE A 222 13.10 -1.49 2.97
N ILE A 223 13.50 -0.33 3.52
CA ILE A 223 13.46 1.00 2.90
C ILE A 223 14.89 1.51 2.77
N THR A 224 15.17 2.32 1.76
CA THR A 224 16.50 2.88 1.49
C THR A 224 16.39 4.25 0.84
N PRO A 225 17.37 5.16 1.04
CA PRO A 225 17.40 6.46 0.35
C PRO A 225 17.59 6.33 -1.17
N ASP A 226 17.94 5.15 -1.68
CA ASP A 226 18.10 4.89 -3.10
C ASP A 226 16.77 4.63 -3.84
N VAL A 227 15.66 4.47 -3.10
CA VAL A 227 14.33 4.18 -3.66
C VAL A 227 13.31 5.20 -3.17
N ILE A 228 13.30 6.34 -3.87
CA ILE A 228 12.44 7.49 -3.58
C ILE A 228 11.47 7.72 -4.73
N VAL A 229 10.23 8.06 -4.39
CA VAL A 229 9.18 8.45 -5.34
C VAL A 229 8.53 9.76 -4.90
N GLU A 230 7.76 10.36 -5.79
CA GLU A 230 6.84 11.44 -5.46
C GLU A 230 5.41 10.97 -5.67
N HIS A 231 4.69 10.75 -4.57
CA HIS A 231 3.28 10.37 -4.62
C HIS A 231 2.41 11.63 -4.69
N CYS A 232 1.91 11.91 -5.88
CA CYS A 232 1.26 13.19 -6.20
C CYS A 232 -0.09 13.39 -5.53
N ASN A 233 -0.69 12.35 -4.91
CA ASN A 233 -1.97 12.39 -4.22
C ASN A 233 -3.05 13.12 -5.03
N GLN A 234 -3.13 12.83 -6.34
CA GLN A 234 -4.10 13.48 -7.21
C GLN A 234 -5.52 13.25 -6.72
N ARG A 235 -6.33 14.29 -6.76
CA ARG A 235 -7.71 14.24 -6.31
C ARG A 235 -8.50 13.32 -7.24
N GLY A 236 -8.79 12.12 -6.78
CA GLY A 236 -9.70 11.18 -7.42
C GLY A 236 -10.99 11.02 -6.62
N TRP A 237 -11.72 9.98 -6.95
CA TRP A 237 -12.91 9.58 -6.22
C TRP A 237 -12.63 9.39 -4.72
N ARG A 238 -13.50 9.90 -3.86
CA ARG A 238 -13.35 9.84 -2.41
C ARG A 238 -14.57 9.22 -1.76
N ILE A 239 -14.33 8.25 -0.89
CA ILE A 239 -15.37 7.66 -0.03
C ILE A 239 -15.95 8.71 0.92
N ALA A 240 -17.24 8.55 1.26
CA ALA A 240 -17.88 9.34 2.31
C ALA A 240 -17.07 9.27 3.62
N SER A 241 -17.02 10.38 4.36
CA SER A 241 -16.24 10.49 5.60
C SER A 241 -16.58 9.43 6.64
N LYS A 242 -17.87 9.05 6.75
CA LYS A 242 -18.34 7.99 7.65
C LYS A 242 -17.79 6.64 7.22
N SER A 243 -17.97 6.23 5.96
CA SER A 243 -17.46 4.98 5.40
C SER A 243 -15.94 4.87 5.60
N LYS A 244 -15.18 5.90 5.28
CA LYS A 244 -13.74 5.95 5.53
C LYS A 244 -13.39 5.72 7.00
N THR A 245 -14.14 6.30 7.92
CA THR A 245 -13.91 6.17 9.37
C THR A 245 -14.11 4.73 9.84
N TYR A 246 -15.21 4.09 9.41
CA TYR A 246 -15.50 2.70 9.73
C TYR A 246 -14.44 1.76 9.16
N ARG A 247 -14.10 1.90 7.87
CA ARG A 247 -13.07 1.08 7.22
C ARG A 247 -11.72 1.22 7.91
N LEU A 248 -11.32 2.43 8.31
CA LEU A 248 -10.10 2.65 9.10
C LEU A 248 -10.09 1.93 10.45
N VAL A 249 -11.22 1.79 11.11
CA VAL A 249 -11.30 1.11 12.40
C VAL A 249 -11.42 -0.41 12.20
N PHE A 250 -12.36 -0.85 11.36
CA PHE A 250 -12.67 -2.25 11.14
C PHE A 250 -11.52 -3.01 10.47
N ASN A 251 -10.95 -2.46 9.40
CA ASN A 251 -9.85 -3.12 8.67
C ASN A 251 -8.61 -3.26 9.56
N ARG A 252 -8.26 -2.24 10.37
CA ARG A 252 -7.16 -2.36 11.32
C ARG A 252 -7.42 -3.39 12.42
N TYR A 253 -8.67 -3.51 12.89
CA TYR A 253 -9.03 -4.56 13.84
C TYR A 253 -8.93 -5.95 13.21
N TYR A 254 -9.38 -6.09 11.97
CA TYR A 254 -9.25 -7.31 11.18
C TYR A 254 -7.78 -7.71 11.01
N ILE A 255 -6.93 -6.79 10.55
CA ILE A 255 -5.49 -7.00 10.39
C ILE A 255 -4.82 -7.39 11.70
N LEU A 256 -5.21 -6.74 12.81
CA LEU A 256 -4.74 -7.09 14.15
C LEU A 256 -4.96 -8.56 14.46
N LYS A 257 -6.13 -9.08 14.12
CA LYS A 257 -6.52 -10.46 14.45
C LYS A 257 -5.97 -11.49 13.45
N LYS A 258 -5.75 -11.08 12.23
CA LYS A 258 -5.28 -11.96 11.15
C LYS A 258 -3.75 -12.06 11.08
N ALA A 259 -3.06 -10.94 11.16
CA ALA A 259 -1.63 -10.84 10.82
C ALA A 259 -0.71 -10.53 12.01
N ILE A 260 -1.26 -10.10 13.15
CA ILE A 260 -0.48 -9.65 14.31
C ILE A 260 -0.86 -10.47 15.53
N THR A 261 0.00 -11.40 15.93
CA THR A 261 -0.30 -12.43 16.96
C THR A 261 0.00 -12.04 18.41
N ALA A 262 0.57 -10.87 18.69
CA ALA A 262 0.97 -10.47 20.05
C ALA A 262 -0.24 -10.06 20.91
N GLU A 263 -0.43 -10.70 22.07
CA GLU A 263 -1.56 -10.45 23.00
C GLU A 263 -1.66 -8.96 23.45
N PHE A 264 -0.54 -8.30 23.65
CA PHE A 264 -0.50 -6.86 23.98
C PHE A 264 -1.09 -5.94 22.92
N THR A 265 -1.23 -6.40 21.70
CA THR A 265 -1.65 -5.57 20.57
C THR A 265 -3.14 -5.22 20.64
N ALA A 266 -3.96 -6.06 21.23
CA ALA A 266 -5.40 -5.76 21.41
C ALA A 266 -5.60 -4.56 22.36
N PHE A 267 -4.88 -4.51 23.47
CA PHE A 267 -4.89 -3.35 24.37
C PHE A 267 -4.35 -2.11 23.67
N GLY A 268 -3.24 -2.24 22.95
CA GLY A 268 -2.63 -1.15 22.17
C GLY A 268 -3.58 -0.57 21.12
N PHE A 269 -4.36 -1.42 20.45
CA PHE A 269 -5.38 -0.97 19.50
C PHE A 269 -6.43 -0.08 20.17
N TRP A 270 -7.03 -0.51 21.28
CA TRP A 270 -8.05 0.27 21.99
C TRP A 270 -7.47 1.54 22.60
N TRP A 271 -6.27 1.47 23.18
CA TRP A 271 -5.57 2.63 23.72
C TRP A 271 -5.28 3.70 22.66
N ALA A 272 -4.79 3.29 21.50
CA ALA A 272 -4.53 4.17 20.38
C ALA A 272 -5.82 4.83 19.84
N ASN A 273 -6.90 4.07 19.71
CA ASN A 273 -8.19 4.60 19.27
C ASN A 273 -8.82 5.54 20.31
N PHE A 274 -8.63 5.29 21.60
CA PHE A 274 -9.00 6.22 22.67
C PHE A 274 -8.25 7.55 22.52
N GLY A 275 -6.94 7.51 22.26
CA GLY A 275 -6.18 8.72 21.97
C GLY A 275 -6.69 9.50 20.76
N ILE A 276 -7.03 8.81 19.67
CA ILE A 276 -7.63 9.46 18.50
C ILE A 276 -8.96 10.11 18.85
N LEU A 277 -9.81 9.43 19.61
CA LEU A 277 -11.09 9.99 20.07
C LEU A 277 -10.90 11.29 20.86
N ILE A 278 -9.97 11.31 21.82
CA ILE A 278 -9.60 12.54 22.58
C ILE A 278 -9.17 13.63 21.61
N LYS A 279 -8.29 13.32 20.64
CA LYS A 279 -7.83 14.30 19.65
C LYS A 279 -8.98 14.87 18.83
N LYS A 280 -9.94 14.03 18.43
CA LYS A 280 -11.14 14.46 17.70
C LYS A 280 -12.06 15.35 18.54
N ILE A 281 -12.23 15.03 19.83
CA ILE A 281 -13.00 15.87 20.77
C ILE A 281 -12.36 17.26 20.90
N ILE A 282 -11.03 17.32 21.10
CA ILE A 282 -10.30 18.59 21.23
C ILE A 282 -10.40 19.41 19.93
N LYS A 283 -10.31 18.75 18.75
CA LYS A 283 -10.40 19.42 17.45
C LYS A 283 -11.83 19.66 16.96
N ARG A 284 -12.83 19.16 17.66
CA ARG A 284 -14.27 19.18 17.27
C ARG A 284 -14.48 18.56 15.87
N ASP A 285 -13.77 17.47 15.56
CA ASP A 285 -13.74 16.84 14.25
C ASP A 285 -14.38 15.43 14.28
N ASN A 286 -15.57 15.32 13.70
CA ASN A 286 -16.27 14.04 13.43
C ASN A 286 -16.21 13.01 14.58
N VAL A 287 -16.47 13.46 15.81
CA VAL A 287 -16.42 12.65 17.02
C VAL A 287 -17.46 11.53 16.98
N ARG A 288 -18.67 11.84 16.49
CA ARG A 288 -19.81 10.93 16.48
C ARG A 288 -19.52 9.69 15.64
N ASP A 289 -19.16 9.86 14.37
CA ASP A 289 -18.91 8.72 13.48
C ASP A 289 -17.74 7.86 13.98
N TYR A 290 -16.73 8.49 14.58
CA TYR A 290 -15.60 7.74 15.12
C TYR A 290 -15.98 6.92 16.36
N PHE A 291 -16.81 7.47 17.25
CA PHE A 291 -17.33 6.75 18.40
C PHE A 291 -18.24 5.59 17.97
N GLU A 292 -19.16 5.84 17.02
CA GLU A 292 -20.03 4.81 16.45
C GLU A 292 -19.23 3.68 15.80
N ALA A 293 -18.16 4.02 15.05
CA ALA A 293 -17.28 3.02 14.45
C ALA A 293 -16.58 2.16 15.51
N LEU A 294 -16.10 2.75 16.60
CA LEU A 294 -15.47 2.00 17.71
C LEU A 294 -16.48 1.09 18.45
N TYR A 295 -17.67 1.62 18.73
CA TYR A 295 -18.73 0.85 19.36
C TYR A 295 -19.14 -0.35 18.51
N ASN A 296 -19.38 -0.14 17.21
CA ASN A 296 -19.75 -1.22 16.29
C ASN A 296 -18.59 -2.19 16.05
N CYS A 297 -17.34 -1.72 16.03
CA CYS A 297 -16.17 -2.60 15.99
C CYS A 297 -16.12 -3.54 17.20
N TYR A 298 -16.41 -3.04 18.40
CA TYR A 298 -16.50 -3.87 19.60
C TYR A 298 -17.68 -4.84 19.55
N LYS A 299 -18.86 -4.35 19.14
CA LYS A 299 -20.11 -5.13 19.04
C LYS A 299 -19.97 -6.29 18.07
N TYR A 300 -19.42 -6.05 16.88
CA TYR A 300 -19.29 -7.03 15.79
C TYR A 300 -17.87 -7.61 15.67
N ARG A 301 -17.09 -7.58 16.74
CA ARG A 301 -15.66 -7.95 16.71
C ARG A 301 -15.38 -9.36 16.20
N GLU A 302 -16.25 -10.32 16.46
CA GLU A 302 -16.08 -11.70 15.98
C GLU A 302 -16.42 -11.81 14.49
N ASP A 303 -17.43 -11.08 14.02
CA ASP A 303 -17.81 -11.04 12.61
C ASP A 303 -16.69 -10.41 11.79
N ILE A 304 -16.17 -9.26 12.26
CA ILE A 304 -15.03 -8.57 11.61
C ILE A 304 -13.80 -9.48 11.58
N ARG A 305 -13.52 -10.22 12.65
CA ARG A 305 -12.43 -11.20 12.69
C ARG A 305 -12.55 -12.26 11.59
N ASN A 306 -13.77 -12.64 11.24
CA ASN A 306 -14.08 -13.63 10.21
C ASN A 306 -14.26 -13.01 8.81
N GLY A 307 -13.95 -11.70 8.61
CA GLY A 307 -14.04 -11.02 7.32
C GLY A 307 -15.41 -10.45 6.98
N ASN A 308 -16.38 -10.49 7.91
CA ASN A 308 -17.68 -9.82 7.71
C ASN A 308 -17.62 -8.40 8.28
N PHE A 309 -17.54 -7.42 7.40
CA PHE A 309 -17.33 -6.01 7.74
C PHE A 309 -18.62 -5.21 7.95
N HIS A 310 -19.80 -5.80 7.81
CA HIS A 310 -21.08 -5.10 8.00
C HIS A 310 -21.15 -3.78 7.23
N ALA A 311 -20.90 -3.82 5.91
CA ALA A 311 -20.84 -2.63 5.06
C ALA A 311 -22.12 -1.77 5.12
N GLU A 312 -23.26 -2.39 5.36
CA GLU A 312 -24.56 -1.74 5.54
C GLU A 312 -24.63 -0.71 6.69
N LEU A 313 -23.64 -0.70 7.59
CA LEU A 313 -23.58 0.28 8.68
C LEU A 313 -23.04 1.64 8.21
N TYR A 314 -22.33 1.69 7.07
CA TYR A 314 -21.57 2.87 6.67
C TYR A 314 -21.53 3.16 5.16
N ASP A 315 -21.97 2.27 4.32
CA ASP A 315 -22.22 2.44 2.87
C ASP A 315 -23.71 2.68 2.63
#